data_3c1439fc87bbdd6436aef58d4b91a721
#
_entry.id   3c1439fc87bbdd6436aef58d4b91a721
#
_cell.length_a   1.000
_cell.length_b   1.000
_cell.length_c   1.000
_cell.angle_alpha   90.00
_cell.angle_beta   90.00
_cell.angle_gamma   90.00
#
_symmetry.space_group_name_H-M   'P 1'
#
loop_
_entity.id
_entity.type
_entity.pdbx_description
1 polymer ?
#
loop_
_entity_poly.entity_id
_entity_poly.type
_entity_poly.pdbx_seq_one_letter_code
_entity_poly.pdbx_strand_id
1 'polypeptide(L)'
;MNNGLQQDFKSASITDDEMCNALREIYESCNYIADPHTSVAIAAAKRLGCLCGDESSSRVTQQAATHLQRKVVIIATASPCKFEEAITIALGKESWNKWKSSFFPSRAQTTMEMEEVEPFHYRWDHNRYSTLKEVQSVWSEKMMHIVMTNFGER
;
A
#
# COMPACT_ATOMS: atom_id res chain seq x y z
N MET A 1 24.18 19.77 -11.71
CA MET A 1 24.18 18.49 -12.44
C MET A 1 23.02 17.57 -12.02
N ASN A 2 21.77 18.05 -12.03
CA ASN A 2 20.63 17.19 -11.59
C ASN A 2 19.43 17.20 -12.54
N ASN A 3 19.57 17.66 -13.78
CA ASN A 3 18.44 17.82 -14.67
C ASN A 3 18.05 16.56 -15.47
N GLY A 4 18.86 15.51 -15.48
CA GLY A 4 18.59 14.31 -16.29
C GLY A 4 17.44 13.45 -15.71
N LEU A 5 17.47 13.17 -14.40
CA LEU A 5 16.45 12.29 -13.77
C LEU A 5 15.04 12.91 -13.79
N GLN A 6 14.92 14.23 -13.67
CA GLN A 6 13.61 14.91 -13.68
C GLN A 6 12.94 14.93 -15.07
N GLN A 7 13.69 14.68 -16.13
CA GLN A 7 13.13 14.57 -17.49
C GLN A 7 12.50 13.21 -17.72
N ASP A 8 13.08 12.15 -17.13
CA ASP A 8 12.67 10.77 -17.35
C ASP A 8 11.70 10.26 -16.28
N PHE A 9 11.73 10.85 -15.08
CA PHE A 9 10.91 10.42 -13.95
C PHE A 9 10.02 11.56 -13.45
N LYS A 10 8.77 11.19 -13.14
CA LYS A 10 7.81 12.09 -12.47
C LYS A 10 7.43 11.47 -11.13
N SER A 11 7.20 12.30 -10.12
CA SER A 11 6.73 11.89 -8.81
C SER A 11 5.57 12.77 -8.36
N ALA A 12 4.70 12.21 -7.53
CA ALA A 12 3.62 12.92 -6.87
C ALA A 12 3.48 12.44 -5.43
N SER A 13 3.18 13.35 -4.53
CA SER A 13 2.80 13.02 -3.15
C SER A 13 1.30 12.79 -3.12
N ILE A 14 0.84 11.72 -2.49
CA ILE A 14 -0.57 11.33 -2.41
C ILE A 14 -0.95 11.24 -0.94
N THR A 15 -2.07 11.86 -0.57
CA THR A 15 -2.64 11.76 0.78
C THR A 15 -3.41 10.45 0.97
N ASP A 16 -3.69 10.10 2.24
CA ASP A 16 -4.48 8.90 2.55
C ASP A 16 -5.91 8.99 1.98
N ASP A 17 -6.50 10.18 1.97
CA ASP A 17 -7.82 10.39 1.36
C ASP A 17 -7.81 10.13 -0.15
N GLU A 18 -6.78 10.59 -0.84
CA GLU A 18 -6.62 10.36 -2.29
C GLU A 18 -6.37 8.88 -2.59
N MET A 19 -5.59 8.22 -1.77
CA MET A 19 -5.38 6.77 -1.85
C MET A 19 -6.69 6.01 -1.65
N CYS A 20 -7.46 6.34 -0.60
CA CYS A 20 -8.76 5.74 -0.34
C CYS A 20 -9.76 5.98 -1.49
N ASN A 21 -9.78 7.18 -2.06
CA ASN A 21 -10.63 7.52 -3.20
C ASN A 21 -10.24 6.69 -4.43
N ALA A 22 -8.96 6.59 -4.76
CA ALA A 22 -8.49 5.78 -5.88
C ALA A 22 -8.85 4.30 -5.71
N LEU A 23 -8.76 3.78 -4.49
CA LEU A 23 -9.15 2.41 -4.16
C LEU A 23 -10.66 2.19 -4.40
N ARG A 24 -11.53 3.12 -3.95
CA ARG A 24 -12.98 3.07 -4.19
C ARG A 24 -13.30 3.08 -5.67
N GLU A 25 -12.74 4.00 -6.43
CA GLU A 25 -13.00 4.14 -7.86
C GLU A 25 -12.64 2.86 -8.64
N ILE A 26 -11.50 2.24 -8.33
CA ILE A 26 -11.10 0.97 -8.97
C ILE A 26 -12.06 -0.16 -8.56
N TYR A 27 -12.45 -0.21 -7.29
CA TYR A 27 -13.41 -1.22 -6.85
C TYR A 27 -14.76 -1.05 -7.53
N GLU A 28 -15.28 0.16 -7.62
CA GLU A 28 -16.56 0.47 -8.26
C GLU A 28 -16.54 0.21 -9.78
N SER A 29 -15.43 0.52 -10.43
CA SER A 29 -15.32 0.39 -11.89
C SER A 29 -14.99 -1.04 -12.36
N CYS A 30 -14.17 -1.77 -11.62
CA CYS A 30 -13.61 -3.06 -12.06
C CYS A 30 -13.90 -4.21 -11.08
N ASN A 31 -14.54 -3.94 -9.93
CA ASN A 31 -14.73 -4.90 -8.84
C ASN A 31 -13.39 -5.53 -8.37
N TYR A 32 -12.31 -4.75 -8.45
CA TYR A 32 -10.96 -5.15 -8.06
C TYR A 32 -10.52 -4.39 -6.81
N ILE A 33 -10.10 -5.12 -5.79
CA ILE A 33 -9.50 -4.51 -4.59
C ILE A 33 -8.00 -4.40 -4.81
N ALA A 34 -7.52 -3.16 -5.02
CA ALA A 34 -6.11 -2.86 -5.02
C ALA A 34 -5.58 -2.77 -3.57
N ASP A 35 -4.31 -3.10 -3.38
CA ASP A 35 -3.66 -2.78 -2.10
C ASP A 35 -3.38 -1.26 -2.00
N PRO A 36 -3.15 -0.72 -0.79
CA PRO A 36 -2.92 0.71 -0.59
C PRO A 36 -1.77 1.29 -1.41
N HIS A 37 -0.67 0.55 -1.59
CA HIS A 37 0.48 1.02 -2.38
C HIS A 37 0.15 1.12 -3.86
N THR A 38 -0.57 0.14 -4.40
CA THR A 38 -1.09 0.17 -5.77
C THR A 38 -2.07 1.33 -5.94
N SER A 39 -2.92 1.59 -4.94
CA SER A 39 -3.87 2.72 -4.95
C SER A 39 -3.17 4.07 -4.94
N VAL A 40 -2.06 4.23 -4.22
CA VAL A 40 -1.19 5.40 -4.30
C VAL A 40 -0.63 5.60 -5.71
N ALA A 41 -0.17 4.51 -6.36
CA ALA A 41 0.35 4.60 -7.73
C ALA A 41 -0.74 5.01 -8.75
N ILE A 42 -1.98 4.52 -8.57
CA ILE A 42 -3.14 4.91 -9.39
C ILE A 42 -3.47 6.39 -9.19
N ALA A 43 -3.55 6.85 -7.94
CA ALA A 43 -3.80 8.27 -7.61
C ALA A 43 -2.70 9.19 -8.18
N ALA A 44 -1.44 8.78 -8.07
CA ALA A 44 -0.31 9.50 -8.64
C ALA A 44 -0.39 9.58 -10.17
N ALA A 45 -0.72 8.48 -10.84
CA ALA A 45 -0.89 8.46 -12.29
C ALA A 45 -2.02 9.39 -12.76
N LYS A 46 -3.13 9.45 -12.02
CA LYS A 46 -4.22 10.42 -12.27
C LYS A 46 -3.74 11.87 -12.07
N ARG A 47 -3.12 12.18 -10.94
CA ARG A 47 -2.60 13.52 -10.64
C ARG A 47 -1.60 14.01 -11.69
N LEU A 48 -0.79 13.13 -12.23
CA LEU A 48 0.19 13.43 -13.27
C LEU A 48 -0.42 13.47 -14.70
N GLY A 49 -1.74 13.26 -14.82
CA GLY A 49 -2.42 13.26 -16.13
C GLY A 49 -2.05 12.07 -17.02
N CYS A 50 -1.56 10.98 -16.43
CA CYS A 50 -1.21 9.77 -17.15
C CYS A 50 -2.44 8.89 -17.45
N LEU A 51 -3.48 8.96 -16.61
CA LEU A 51 -4.76 8.26 -16.80
C LEU A 51 -5.79 9.28 -17.30
N CYS A 52 -6.23 9.14 -18.54
CA CYS A 52 -7.34 9.91 -19.09
C CYS A 52 -8.65 9.32 -18.60
N GLY A 53 -9.42 10.09 -17.84
CA GLY A 53 -10.71 9.63 -17.36
C GLY A 53 -11.44 10.60 -16.45
N ASP A 54 -11.55 11.88 -16.85
CA ASP A 54 -12.66 12.74 -16.44
C ASP A 54 -12.72 13.96 -17.32
N GLU A 55 -13.77 14.08 -18.11
CA GLU A 55 -14.10 15.24 -18.93
C GLU A 55 -14.42 16.51 -18.11
N SER A 56 -14.28 16.47 -16.78
CA SER A 56 -14.64 17.58 -15.89
C SER A 56 -13.50 18.60 -15.64
N SER A 57 -12.30 18.39 -16.15
CA SER A 57 -11.21 19.37 -16.05
C SER A 57 -11.13 20.23 -17.31
N SER A 58 -12.12 21.11 -17.48
CA SER A 58 -12.23 22.11 -18.53
C SER A 58 -11.10 23.15 -18.45
N ARG A 59 -9.90 22.82 -18.86
CA ARG A 59 -8.85 23.82 -19.26
C ARG A 59 -7.59 23.13 -19.80
N VAL A 60 -7.70 22.09 -20.61
CA VAL A 60 -6.56 21.66 -21.43
C VAL A 60 -6.92 21.93 -22.89
N THR A 61 -6.20 22.89 -23.46
CA THR A 61 -6.28 23.38 -24.84
C THR A 61 -6.45 22.19 -25.83
N GLN A 62 -7.35 22.40 -26.79
CA GLN A 62 -7.72 21.51 -27.91
C GLN A 62 -6.56 21.02 -28.83
N GLN A 63 -5.32 21.14 -28.42
CA GLN A 63 -4.15 20.72 -29.19
C GLN A 63 -3.60 19.32 -28.84
N ALA A 64 -4.21 18.60 -27.94
CA ALA A 64 -3.75 17.26 -27.51
C ALA A 64 -4.53 16.09 -28.09
N ALA A 65 -5.42 16.31 -29.04
CA ALA A 65 -6.31 15.27 -29.61
C ALA A 65 -5.62 14.24 -30.53
N THR A 66 -4.30 14.28 -30.69
CA THR A 66 -3.53 13.30 -31.48
C THR A 66 -2.58 12.45 -30.65
N HIS A 67 -2.67 12.49 -29.32
CA HIS A 67 -1.91 11.55 -28.52
C HIS A 67 -2.53 10.17 -28.60
N LEU A 68 -1.84 9.27 -29.32
CA LEU A 68 -1.95 7.82 -29.14
C LEU A 68 -2.29 7.52 -27.67
N GLN A 69 -3.41 6.84 -27.40
CA GLN A 69 -3.76 6.41 -26.05
C GLN A 69 -2.59 5.61 -25.48
N ARG A 70 -1.74 6.28 -24.73
CA ARG A 70 -0.62 5.59 -24.06
C ARG A 70 -1.21 4.68 -23.00
N LYS A 71 -0.95 3.40 -23.13
CA LYS A 71 -1.30 2.45 -22.08
C LYS A 71 -0.41 2.72 -20.88
N VAL A 72 -1.02 2.91 -19.72
CA VAL A 72 -0.33 3.05 -18.45
C VAL A 72 -0.35 1.68 -17.76
N VAL A 73 0.81 1.24 -17.31
CA VAL A 73 0.94 0.01 -16.53
C VAL A 73 1.21 0.39 -15.09
N ILE A 74 0.32 -0.01 -14.21
CA ILE A 74 0.49 0.14 -12.75
C ILE A 74 1.03 -1.16 -12.21
N ILE A 75 2.15 -1.10 -11.49
CA ILE A 75 2.76 -2.28 -10.88
C ILE A 75 2.15 -2.48 -9.49
N ALA A 76 1.42 -3.59 -9.31
CA ALA A 76 0.91 -4.01 -8.01
C ALA A 76 2.05 -4.63 -7.21
N THR A 77 2.48 -3.95 -6.16
CA THR A 77 3.67 -4.31 -5.38
C THR A 77 3.35 -5.12 -4.12
N ALA A 78 2.08 -5.22 -3.73
CA ALA A 78 1.65 -5.95 -2.55
C ALA A 78 0.30 -6.66 -2.80
N SER A 79 -0.13 -7.43 -1.80
CA SER A 79 -1.42 -8.11 -1.82
C SER A 79 -2.40 -7.42 -0.86
N PRO A 80 -3.67 -7.25 -1.24
CA PRO A 80 -4.72 -6.70 -0.37
C PRO A 80 -4.84 -7.42 0.98
N CYS A 81 -4.57 -8.72 1.04
CA CYS A 81 -4.71 -9.53 2.26
C CYS A 81 -3.89 -9.03 3.46
N LYS A 82 -2.89 -8.20 3.23
CA LYS A 82 -2.03 -7.63 4.27
C LYS A 82 -2.59 -6.33 4.89
N PHE A 83 -3.66 -5.77 4.33
CA PHE A 83 -4.06 -4.39 4.61
C PHE A 83 -5.56 -4.27 4.94
N GLU A 84 -6.07 -5.19 5.78
CA GLU A 84 -7.48 -5.21 6.20
C GLU A 84 -7.96 -3.85 6.69
N GLU A 85 -7.18 -3.20 7.56
CA GLU A 85 -7.55 -1.93 8.15
C GLU A 85 -7.73 -0.83 7.09
N ALA A 86 -6.74 -0.61 6.23
CA ALA A 86 -6.79 0.42 5.20
C ALA A 86 -7.91 0.16 4.19
N ILE A 87 -8.11 -1.10 3.79
CA ILE A 87 -9.17 -1.48 2.85
C ILE A 87 -10.55 -1.31 3.50
N THR A 88 -10.69 -1.65 4.78
CA THR A 88 -11.93 -1.46 5.52
C THR A 88 -12.28 0.02 5.69
N ILE A 89 -11.29 0.87 5.92
CA ILE A 89 -11.47 2.33 5.95
C ILE A 89 -11.96 2.84 4.58
N ALA A 90 -11.37 2.35 3.50
CA ALA A 90 -11.70 2.81 2.16
C ALA A 90 -13.06 2.26 1.64
N LEU A 91 -13.33 0.96 1.79
CA LEU A 91 -14.45 0.27 1.15
C LEU A 91 -15.56 -0.19 2.10
N GLY A 92 -15.31 -0.11 3.41
CA GLY A 92 -16.18 -0.67 4.43
C GLY A 92 -15.94 -2.17 4.69
N LYS A 93 -16.35 -2.61 5.87
CA LYS A 93 -16.12 -3.98 6.36
C LYS A 93 -16.88 -5.03 5.55
N GLU A 94 -18.02 -4.67 5.00
CA GLU A 94 -18.83 -5.58 4.17
C GLU A 94 -18.11 -5.98 2.88
N SER A 95 -17.56 -5.00 2.16
CA SER A 95 -16.78 -5.23 0.94
C SER A 95 -15.53 -6.07 1.22
N TRP A 96 -14.85 -5.80 2.32
CA TRP A 96 -13.72 -6.60 2.77
C TRP A 96 -14.11 -8.06 3.04
N ASN A 97 -15.17 -8.29 3.82
CA ASN A 97 -15.62 -9.64 4.16
C ASN A 97 -16.05 -10.44 2.91
N LYS A 98 -16.74 -9.79 1.98
CA LYS A 98 -17.11 -10.38 0.70
C LYS A 98 -15.88 -10.80 -0.11
N TRP A 99 -14.89 -9.93 -0.21
CA TRP A 99 -13.63 -10.25 -0.89
C TRP A 99 -12.87 -11.37 -0.17
N LYS A 100 -12.74 -11.28 1.16
CA LYS A 100 -12.04 -12.26 2.00
C LYS A 100 -12.63 -13.66 1.83
N SER A 101 -13.94 -13.80 1.79
CA SER A 101 -14.60 -15.10 1.62
C SER A 101 -14.35 -15.76 0.27
N SER A 102 -14.06 -14.98 -0.79
CA SER A 102 -13.97 -15.49 -2.16
C SER A 102 -12.55 -15.50 -2.72
N PHE A 103 -11.70 -14.59 -2.28
CA PHE A 103 -10.41 -14.32 -2.93
C PHE A 103 -9.22 -14.31 -1.98
N PHE A 104 -9.44 -14.53 -0.66
CA PHE A 104 -8.32 -14.53 0.28
C PHE A 104 -7.38 -15.70 0.00
N PRO A 105 -6.06 -15.46 -0.18
CA PRO A 105 -5.13 -16.52 -0.52
C PRO A 105 -5.03 -17.55 0.61
N SER A 106 -5.19 -18.83 0.29
CA SER A 106 -5.11 -19.92 1.28
C SER A 106 -3.79 -19.94 2.05
N ARG A 107 -2.67 -19.66 1.38
CA ARG A 107 -1.36 -19.55 2.04
C ARG A 107 -1.30 -18.40 3.05
N ALA A 108 -1.94 -17.26 2.75
CA ALA A 108 -2.01 -16.17 3.70
C ALA A 108 -2.88 -16.52 4.91
N GLN A 109 -3.98 -17.23 4.70
CA GLN A 109 -4.82 -17.74 5.78
C GLN A 109 -4.06 -18.70 6.68
N THR A 110 -3.38 -19.68 6.11
CA THR A 110 -2.53 -20.61 6.88
C THR A 110 -1.49 -19.86 7.72
N THR A 111 -0.85 -18.84 7.14
CA THR A 111 0.14 -18.04 7.88
C THR A 111 -0.48 -17.27 9.04
N MET A 112 -1.70 -16.74 8.85
CA MET A 112 -2.42 -16.03 9.93
C MET A 112 -2.93 -16.95 11.04
N GLU A 113 -3.15 -18.23 10.72
CA GLU A 113 -3.59 -19.25 11.68
C GLU A 113 -2.41 -19.92 12.42
N MET A 114 -1.16 -19.65 12.00
CA MET A 114 0.02 -20.13 12.73
C MET A 114 0.09 -19.46 14.10
N GLU A 115 0.31 -20.25 15.13
CA GLU A 115 0.57 -19.71 16.46
C GLU A 115 1.84 -18.86 16.45
N GLU A 116 1.76 -17.68 17.02
CA GLU A 116 2.94 -16.87 17.31
C GLU A 116 3.78 -17.60 18.35
N VAL A 117 5.02 -17.90 18.00
CA VAL A 117 5.95 -18.59 18.93
C VAL A 117 6.24 -17.73 20.17
N GLU A 118 6.24 -16.42 19.98
CA GLU A 118 6.18 -15.41 21.03
C GLU A 118 5.45 -14.16 20.48
N PRO A 119 4.41 -13.66 21.17
CA PRO A 119 3.74 -12.43 20.74
C PRO A 119 4.68 -11.24 20.87
N PHE A 120 5.20 -10.79 19.75
CA PHE A 120 6.16 -9.70 19.70
C PHE A 120 5.47 -8.40 19.34
N HIS A 121 5.05 -7.66 20.37
CA HIS A 121 4.41 -6.37 20.19
C HIS A 121 5.45 -5.25 20.20
N TYR A 122 5.83 -4.76 19.02
CA TYR A 122 6.64 -3.54 18.85
C TYR A 122 5.74 -2.31 18.94
N ARG A 123 5.22 -2.01 20.13
CA ARG A 123 4.51 -0.76 20.34
C ARG A 123 5.45 0.24 21.01
N TRP A 124 5.45 1.44 20.49
CA TRP A 124 6.06 2.55 21.18
C TRP A 124 5.29 2.80 22.47
N ASP A 125 5.94 2.61 23.59
CA ASP A 125 5.39 2.92 24.90
C ASP A 125 6.14 4.14 25.48
N HIS A 126 5.51 5.30 25.40
CA HIS A 126 6.05 6.56 25.91
C HIS A 126 6.31 6.57 27.42
N ASN A 127 5.64 5.68 28.17
CA ASN A 127 5.84 5.54 29.61
C ASN A 127 7.05 4.66 29.94
N ARG A 128 7.45 3.80 29.02
CA ARG A 128 8.52 2.82 29.23
C ARG A 128 9.85 3.23 28.62
N TYR A 129 9.81 3.97 27.52
CA TYR A 129 11.02 4.36 26.78
C TYR A 129 11.06 5.87 26.58
N SER A 130 12.14 6.49 27.03
CA SER A 130 12.33 7.95 26.90
C SER A 130 12.97 8.35 25.57
N THR A 131 13.68 7.44 24.93
CA THR A 131 14.39 7.70 23.66
C THR A 131 14.24 6.57 22.65
N LEU A 132 14.31 6.91 21.36
CA LEU A 132 14.35 5.94 20.26
C LEU A 132 15.52 4.96 20.41
N LYS A 133 16.63 5.41 20.94
CA LYS A 133 17.84 4.59 21.14
C LYS A 133 17.61 3.46 22.15
N GLU A 134 16.87 3.74 23.23
CA GLU A 134 16.49 2.72 24.21
C GLU A 134 15.58 1.67 23.60
N VAL A 135 14.59 2.09 22.81
CA VAL A 135 13.70 1.16 22.07
C VAL A 135 14.50 0.30 21.12
N GLN A 136 15.40 0.88 20.34
CA GLN A 136 16.24 0.13 19.40
C GLN A 136 17.12 -0.91 20.11
N SER A 137 17.70 -0.58 21.27
CA SER A 137 18.49 -1.52 22.05
C SER A 137 17.65 -2.72 22.49
N VAL A 138 16.50 -2.46 23.11
CA VAL A 138 15.60 -3.53 23.58
C VAL A 138 15.09 -4.40 22.45
N TRP A 139 14.74 -3.80 21.32
CA TRP A 139 14.28 -4.56 20.14
C TRP A 139 15.41 -5.40 19.54
N SER A 140 16.62 -4.88 19.47
CA SER A 140 17.78 -5.60 18.97
C SER A 140 18.10 -6.81 19.84
N GLU A 141 18.08 -6.66 21.16
CA GLU A 141 18.29 -7.77 22.10
C GLU A 141 17.24 -8.86 21.96
N LYS A 142 15.96 -8.49 21.88
CA LYS A 142 14.85 -9.44 21.68
C LYS A 142 14.93 -10.15 20.34
N MET A 143 15.20 -9.44 19.25
CA MET A 143 15.35 -10.05 17.93
C MET A 143 16.54 -11.01 17.91
N MET A 144 17.67 -10.61 18.50
CA MET A 144 18.84 -11.48 18.61
C MET A 144 18.53 -12.73 19.41
N HIS A 145 17.81 -12.61 20.53
CA HIS A 145 17.38 -13.76 21.33
C HIS A 145 16.52 -14.74 20.51
N ILE A 146 15.52 -14.24 19.79
CA ILE A 146 14.66 -15.08 18.93
C ILE A 146 15.48 -15.79 17.84
N VAL A 147 16.38 -15.07 17.18
CA VAL A 147 17.23 -15.64 16.13
C VAL A 147 18.14 -16.73 16.70
N MET A 148 18.78 -16.48 17.82
CA MET A 148 19.69 -17.43 18.45
C MET A 148 18.96 -18.67 18.98
N THR A 149 17.75 -18.48 19.54
CA THR A 149 16.93 -19.60 20.06
C THR A 149 16.38 -20.48 18.94
N ASN A 150 15.95 -19.90 17.83
CA ASN A 150 15.28 -20.65 16.78
C ASN A 150 16.21 -21.09 15.64
N PHE A 151 17.38 -20.44 15.47
CA PHE A 151 18.26 -20.68 14.34
C PHE A 151 19.75 -20.83 14.72
N GLY A 152 20.11 -20.73 16.01
CA GLY A 152 21.49 -20.72 16.49
C GLY A 152 22.17 -22.09 16.56
N GLU A 153 21.43 -23.20 16.36
CA GLU A 153 21.94 -24.57 16.39
C GLU A 153 21.78 -25.22 15.00
N ARG A 154 22.50 -24.72 14.01
CA ARG A 154 22.73 -25.46 12.75
C ARG A 154 24.18 -25.40 12.36
#